data_6d81082511509d65c5603a1a5d911666
#
_entry.id   6d81082511509d65c5603a1a5d911666
#
_cell.length_a   1.000
_cell.length_b   1.000
_cell.length_c   1.000
_cell.angle_alpha   90.00
_cell.angle_beta   90.00
_cell.angle_gamma   90.00
#
_symmetry.space_group_name_H-M   'P 1'
#
loop_
_entity.id
_entity.type
_entity.pdbx_description
1 polymer ?
#
loop_
_entity_poly.entity_id
_entity_poly.type
_entity_poly.pdbx_seq_one_letter_code
_entity_poly.pdbx_strand_id
1 'polypeptide(L)'
;MNLKQLRQHEMDQLKSDRRQHIVTTALSVFKNNGIEQTTIQEIADASQVGVATVFRYFETKKQLVIEAAQLLWESEYDTIERYLPDGYETMSGLMQLRHVLLVFKYYYQNHPEVFRFLEQFDNFVAKEHISADELALYEERVLALQTPILRAIQKGRHDQTIRVDLDPDVLYFTLTHQLMSLISKLVLRGSILSSDLKVSGEAQIDLVLNMIIDYIRSK
;
A
#
# COMPACT_ATOMS: atom_id res chain seq x y z
N MET A 1 -17.74 -23.31 -28.14
CA MET A 1 -18.45 -22.99 -26.87
C MET A 1 -19.95 -22.99 -27.19
N ASN A 2 -20.77 -23.72 -26.41
CA ASN A 2 -22.20 -23.73 -26.67
C ASN A 2 -22.91 -22.54 -25.99
N LEU A 3 -24.15 -22.21 -26.41
CA LEU A 3 -24.94 -21.07 -25.89
C LEU A 3 -25.10 -21.08 -24.37
N LYS A 4 -25.17 -22.23 -23.73
CA LYS A 4 -25.28 -22.37 -22.27
C LYS A 4 -23.97 -21.96 -21.57
N GLN A 5 -22.84 -22.37 -22.14
CA GLN A 5 -21.51 -22.00 -21.64
C GLN A 5 -21.24 -20.50 -21.82
N LEU A 6 -21.68 -19.90 -22.93
CA LEU A 6 -21.56 -18.46 -23.17
C LEU A 6 -22.34 -17.66 -22.13
N ARG A 7 -23.61 -17.99 -21.92
CA ARG A 7 -24.45 -17.34 -20.89
C ARG A 7 -23.90 -17.48 -19.48
N GLN A 8 -23.37 -18.66 -19.14
CA GLN A 8 -22.74 -18.87 -17.83
C GLN A 8 -21.52 -17.95 -17.67
N HIS A 9 -20.66 -17.87 -18.68
CA HIS A 9 -19.48 -17.02 -18.68
C HIS A 9 -19.85 -15.53 -18.54
N GLU A 10 -20.86 -15.06 -19.30
CA GLU A 10 -21.37 -13.69 -19.20
C GLU A 10 -21.92 -13.39 -17.78
N MET A 11 -22.67 -14.33 -17.19
CA MET A 11 -23.17 -14.15 -15.82
C MET A 11 -22.07 -14.11 -14.77
N ASP A 12 -21.03 -14.94 -14.92
CA ASP A 12 -19.91 -14.97 -14.00
C ASP A 12 -19.07 -13.69 -14.13
N GLN A 13 -18.90 -13.18 -15.36
CA GLN A 13 -18.25 -11.89 -15.60
C GLN A 13 -19.04 -10.75 -14.94
N LEU A 14 -20.35 -10.66 -15.14
CA LEU A 14 -21.19 -9.64 -14.50
C LEU A 14 -21.13 -9.69 -12.97
N LYS A 15 -21.03 -10.89 -12.38
CA LYS A 15 -20.85 -11.04 -10.92
C LYS A 15 -19.48 -10.53 -10.47
N SER A 16 -18.43 -10.88 -11.22
CA SER A 16 -17.08 -10.42 -10.96
C SER A 16 -16.98 -8.89 -11.03
N ASP A 17 -17.49 -8.29 -12.11
CA ASP A 17 -17.48 -6.84 -12.31
C ASP A 17 -18.23 -6.10 -11.20
N ARG A 18 -19.38 -6.64 -10.76
CA ARG A 18 -20.15 -6.06 -9.66
C ARG A 18 -19.42 -6.17 -8.33
N ARG A 19 -18.77 -7.31 -8.06
CA ARG A 19 -17.95 -7.50 -6.87
C ARG A 19 -16.81 -6.48 -6.84
N GLN A 20 -16.07 -6.37 -7.93
CA GLN A 20 -14.98 -5.42 -8.08
C GLN A 20 -15.46 -3.98 -7.89
N HIS A 21 -16.60 -3.61 -8.45
CA HIS A 21 -17.19 -2.28 -8.27
C HIS A 21 -17.48 -1.98 -6.80
N ILE A 22 -18.03 -2.94 -6.03
CA ILE A 22 -18.30 -2.76 -4.60
C ILE A 22 -16.99 -2.59 -3.83
N VAL A 23 -15.95 -3.40 -4.10
CA VAL A 23 -14.64 -3.30 -3.43
C VAL A 23 -13.97 -1.95 -3.71
N THR A 24 -13.98 -1.52 -4.99
CA THR A 24 -13.39 -0.22 -5.40
C THR A 24 -14.11 0.95 -4.71
N THR A 25 -15.43 0.90 -4.65
CA THR A 25 -16.21 1.92 -3.96
C THR A 25 -15.96 1.89 -2.45
N ALA A 26 -15.90 0.69 -1.85
CA ALA A 26 -15.60 0.54 -0.43
C ALA A 26 -14.22 1.10 -0.07
N LEU A 27 -13.18 0.82 -0.88
CA LEU A 27 -11.85 1.40 -0.69
C LEU A 27 -11.89 2.93 -0.70
N SER A 28 -12.61 3.53 -1.65
CA SER A 28 -12.77 4.98 -1.73
C SER A 28 -13.48 5.55 -0.49
N VAL A 29 -14.56 4.91 -0.04
CA VAL A 29 -15.31 5.34 1.15
C VAL A 29 -14.46 5.19 2.41
N PHE A 30 -13.74 4.07 2.56
CA PHE A 30 -12.84 3.86 3.70
C PHE A 30 -11.69 4.86 3.75
N LYS A 31 -11.08 5.20 2.60
CA LYS A 31 -10.02 6.22 2.51
C LYS A 31 -10.51 7.61 2.94
N ASN A 32 -11.77 7.94 2.66
CA ASN A 32 -12.35 9.25 2.97
C ASN A 32 -12.94 9.35 4.38
N ASN A 33 -13.71 8.34 4.79
CA ASN A 33 -14.51 8.37 6.02
C ASN A 33 -13.86 7.59 7.17
N GLY A 34 -12.94 6.69 6.85
CA GLY A 34 -12.33 5.77 7.81
C GLY A 34 -13.05 4.41 7.88
N ILE A 35 -12.28 3.38 8.24
CA ILE A 35 -12.79 2.00 8.28
C ILE A 35 -13.86 1.82 9.37
N GLU A 36 -13.58 2.29 10.59
CA GLU A 36 -14.49 2.10 11.74
C GLU A 36 -15.82 2.83 11.55
N GLN A 37 -15.76 4.07 11.08
CA GLN A 37 -16.92 4.96 10.93
C GLN A 37 -17.83 4.57 9.78
N THR A 38 -17.28 3.90 8.76
CA THR A 38 -18.04 3.50 7.57
C THR A 38 -18.96 2.32 7.85
N THR A 39 -20.22 2.44 7.44
CA THR A 39 -21.23 1.38 7.51
C THR A 39 -21.41 0.66 6.16
N ILE A 40 -21.95 -0.56 6.20
CA ILE A 40 -22.30 -1.29 4.95
C ILE A 40 -23.40 -0.55 4.16
N GLN A 41 -24.29 0.19 4.85
CA GLN A 41 -25.31 1.01 4.19
C GLN A 41 -24.68 2.11 3.33
N GLU A 42 -23.69 2.84 3.86
CA GLU A 42 -22.97 3.89 3.12
C GLU A 42 -22.26 3.34 1.90
N ILE A 43 -21.64 2.14 2.02
CA ILE A 43 -20.99 1.48 0.88
C ILE A 43 -22.04 1.06 -0.16
N ALA A 44 -23.17 0.51 0.26
CA ALA A 44 -24.25 0.10 -0.61
C ALA A 44 -24.81 1.30 -1.39
N ASP A 45 -25.07 2.41 -0.71
CA ASP A 45 -25.56 3.66 -1.31
C ASP A 45 -24.54 4.22 -2.30
N ALA A 46 -23.27 4.30 -1.92
CA ALA A 46 -22.18 4.78 -2.78
C ALA A 46 -21.98 3.88 -4.02
N SER A 47 -22.14 2.56 -3.86
CA SER A 47 -22.06 1.58 -4.95
C SER A 47 -23.34 1.47 -5.79
N GLN A 48 -24.38 2.19 -5.43
CA GLN A 48 -25.70 2.15 -6.07
C GLN A 48 -26.30 0.72 -6.09
N VAL A 49 -26.11 -0.03 -5.02
CA VAL A 49 -26.69 -1.38 -4.83
C VAL A 49 -27.45 -1.46 -3.51
N GLY A 50 -28.33 -2.45 -3.37
CA GLY A 50 -28.97 -2.71 -2.07
C GLY A 50 -27.99 -3.37 -1.08
N VAL A 51 -28.17 -3.11 0.22
CA VAL A 51 -27.40 -3.75 1.32
C VAL A 51 -27.40 -5.27 1.20
N ALA A 52 -28.54 -5.89 0.87
CA ALA A 52 -28.64 -7.32 0.62
C ALA A 52 -27.73 -7.80 -0.53
N THR A 53 -27.45 -6.92 -1.50
CA THR A 53 -26.51 -7.21 -2.59
C THR A 53 -25.08 -7.22 -2.07
N VAL A 54 -24.70 -6.26 -1.21
CA VAL A 54 -23.36 -6.25 -0.59
C VAL A 54 -23.16 -7.54 0.22
N PHE A 55 -24.09 -7.90 1.09
CA PHE A 55 -24.03 -9.12 1.89
C PHE A 55 -24.03 -10.43 1.08
N ARG A 56 -24.55 -10.41 -0.15
CA ARG A 56 -24.44 -11.56 -1.05
C ARG A 56 -23.02 -11.80 -1.57
N TYR A 57 -22.19 -10.75 -1.66
CA TYR A 57 -20.79 -10.84 -2.11
C TYR A 57 -19.80 -10.92 -0.95
N PHE A 58 -20.13 -10.32 0.19
CA PHE A 58 -19.26 -10.21 1.36
C PHE A 58 -20.07 -10.52 2.60
N GLU A 59 -19.77 -11.64 3.24
CA GLU A 59 -20.50 -12.09 4.41
C GLU A 59 -20.39 -11.12 5.60
N THR A 60 -19.27 -10.40 5.68
CA THR A 60 -18.95 -9.47 6.75
C THR A 60 -18.28 -8.20 6.24
N LYS A 61 -18.38 -7.11 7.01
CA LYS A 61 -17.58 -5.91 6.78
C LYS A 61 -16.08 -6.23 6.81
N LYS A 62 -15.65 -7.15 7.68
CA LYS A 62 -14.26 -7.60 7.78
C LYS A 62 -13.72 -8.10 6.46
N GLN A 63 -14.44 -8.99 5.78
CA GLN A 63 -14.05 -9.49 4.47
C GLN A 63 -13.90 -8.35 3.44
N LEU A 64 -14.86 -7.43 3.41
CA LEU A 64 -14.82 -6.29 2.49
C LEU A 64 -13.64 -5.35 2.77
N VAL A 65 -13.28 -5.13 4.04
CA VAL A 65 -12.11 -4.33 4.44
C VAL A 65 -10.81 -5.00 3.96
N ILE A 66 -10.67 -6.31 4.14
CA ILE A 66 -9.48 -7.06 3.70
C ILE A 66 -9.33 -6.96 2.18
N GLU A 67 -10.42 -7.16 1.43
CA GLU A 67 -10.37 -7.08 -0.03
C GLU A 67 -10.12 -5.66 -0.56
N ALA A 68 -10.63 -4.64 0.14
CA ALA A 68 -10.29 -3.26 -0.16
C ALA A 68 -8.79 -2.97 0.05
N ALA A 69 -8.19 -3.55 1.10
CA ALA A 69 -6.76 -3.43 1.35
C ALA A 69 -5.91 -4.19 0.30
N GLN A 70 -6.37 -5.36 -0.17
CA GLN A 70 -5.73 -6.08 -1.28
C GLN A 70 -5.76 -5.25 -2.56
N LEU A 71 -6.92 -4.68 -2.90
CA LEU A 71 -7.08 -3.83 -4.08
C LEU A 71 -6.20 -2.58 -4.01
N LEU A 72 -6.02 -1.98 -2.83
CA LEU A 72 -5.08 -0.87 -2.66
C LEU A 72 -3.71 -1.25 -3.19
N TRP A 73 -3.12 -2.34 -2.70
CA TRP A 73 -1.77 -2.74 -3.10
C TRP A 73 -1.66 -3.12 -4.58
N GLU A 74 -2.71 -3.73 -5.16
CA GLU A 74 -2.76 -4.01 -6.60
C GLU A 74 -2.71 -2.72 -7.43
N SER A 75 -3.46 -1.69 -7.02
CA SER A 75 -3.50 -0.40 -7.73
C SER A 75 -2.20 0.38 -7.60
N GLU A 76 -1.47 0.19 -6.49
CA GLU A 76 -0.25 0.97 -6.22
C GLU A 76 1.00 0.39 -6.88
N TYR A 77 1.00 -0.89 -7.25
CA TYR A 77 2.12 -1.50 -7.96
C TYR A 77 2.47 -0.77 -9.27
N ASP A 78 1.46 -0.53 -10.11
CA ASP A 78 1.63 0.19 -11.37
C ASP A 78 2.09 1.65 -11.17
N THR A 79 1.71 2.25 -10.04
CA THR A 79 2.11 3.62 -9.71
C THR A 79 3.59 3.70 -9.38
N ILE A 80 4.13 2.71 -8.64
CA ILE A 80 5.56 2.64 -8.34
C ILE A 80 6.39 2.58 -9.63
N GLU A 81 6.03 1.70 -10.57
CA GLU A 81 6.76 1.59 -11.84
C GLU A 81 6.73 2.90 -12.64
N ARG A 82 5.58 3.58 -12.69
CA ARG A 82 5.44 4.87 -13.40
C ARG A 82 6.23 6.02 -12.77
N TYR A 83 6.55 5.92 -11.49
CA TYR A 83 7.32 6.94 -10.77
C TYR A 83 8.83 6.80 -10.98
N LEU A 84 9.32 5.65 -11.46
CA LEU A 84 10.73 5.45 -11.71
C LEU A 84 11.20 6.32 -12.89
N PRO A 85 12.39 6.95 -12.80
CA PRO A 85 12.88 7.82 -13.84
C PRO A 85 13.35 7.04 -15.08
N ASP A 86 13.42 7.75 -16.22
CA ASP A 86 14.06 7.23 -17.42
C ASP A 86 15.51 6.82 -17.12
N GLY A 87 15.92 5.67 -17.66
CA GLY A 87 17.25 5.12 -17.41
C GLY A 87 17.45 4.47 -16.03
N TYR A 88 16.39 4.28 -15.25
CA TYR A 88 16.45 3.62 -13.93
C TYR A 88 17.25 2.31 -13.97
N GLU A 89 17.04 1.46 -14.97
CA GLU A 89 17.71 0.17 -15.08
C GLU A 89 19.24 0.27 -15.26
N THR A 90 19.74 1.40 -15.75
CA THR A 90 21.18 1.65 -15.95
C THR A 90 21.87 2.26 -14.73
N MET A 91 21.11 2.72 -13.74
CA MET A 91 21.63 3.29 -12.50
C MET A 91 22.30 2.23 -11.62
N SER A 92 23.24 2.68 -10.74
CA SER A 92 23.76 1.80 -9.69
C SER A 92 22.67 1.35 -8.73
N GLY A 93 22.87 0.22 -8.05
CA GLY A 93 21.86 -0.32 -7.12
C GLY A 93 21.53 0.66 -5.99
N LEU A 94 22.51 1.42 -5.48
CA LEU A 94 22.25 2.47 -4.48
C LEU A 94 21.33 3.59 -5.02
N MET A 95 21.53 3.99 -6.27
CA MET A 95 20.67 5.00 -6.90
C MET A 95 19.27 4.43 -7.19
N GLN A 96 19.17 3.20 -7.64
CA GLN A 96 17.88 2.51 -7.81
C GLN A 96 17.12 2.46 -6.48
N LEU A 97 17.77 2.05 -5.40
CA LEU A 97 17.14 2.00 -4.08
C LEU A 97 16.67 3.39 -3.65
N ARG A 98 17.48 4.42 -3.84
CA ARG A 98 17.08 5.80 -3.54
C ARG A 98 15.80 6.19 -4.28
N HIS A 99 15.70 5.91 -5.58
CA HIS A 99 14.52 6.24 -6.38
C HIS A 99 13.27 5.48 -5.92
N VAL A 100 13.38 4.19 -5.62
CA VAL A 100 12.26 3.41 -5.09
C VAL A 100 11.81 3.95 -3.73
N LEU A 101 12.74 4.32 -2.84
CA LEU A 101 12.38 4.90 -1.54
C LEU A 101 11.78 6.32 -1.65
N LEU A 102 12.10 7.09 -2.69
CA LEU A 102 11.46 8.39 -2.95
C LEU A 102 9.97 8.27 -3.27
N VAL A 103 9.48 7.10 -3.68
CA VAL A 103 8.05 6.83 -3.86
C VAL A 103 7.26 7.08 -2.57
N PHE A 104 7.82 6.76 -1.39
CA PHE A 104 7.19 7.05 -0.11
C PHE A 104 6.96 8.55 0.10
N LYS A 105 7.92 9.40 -0.31
CA LYS A 105 7.77 10.86 -0.26
C LYS A 105 6.69 11.35 -1.23
N TYR A 106 6.65 10.78 -2.45
CA TYR A 106 5.61 11.08 -3.43
C TYR A 106 4.20 10.80 -2.87
N TYR A 107 4.00 9.63 -2.24
CA TYR A 107 2.73 9.30 -1.61
C TYR A 107 2.39 10.23 -0.45
N TYR A 108 3.36 10.61 0.37
CA TYR A 108 3.14 11.58 1.43
C TYR A 108 2.58 12.91 0.88
N GLN A 109 3.11 13.37 -0.25
CA GLN A 109 2.73 14.65 -0.86
C GLN A 109 1.41 14.60 -1.62
N ASN A 110 1.12 13.50 -2.30
CA ASN A 110 0.04 13.41 -3.27
C ASN A 110 -1.10 12.48 -2.85
N HIS A 111 -0.83 11.50 -1.99
CA HIS A 111 -1.78 10.45 -1.60
C HIS A 111 -1.74 10.16 -0.08
N PRO A 112 -1.84 11.18 0.79
CA PRO A 112 -1.77 10.97 2.24
C PRO A 112 -2.90 10.07 2.78
N GLU A 113 -4.01 9.97 2.06
CA GLU A 113 -5.13 9.10 2.40
C GLU A 113 -4.76 7.61 2.36
N VAL A 114 -3.75 7.21 1.59
CA VAL A 114 -3.22 5.83 1.57
C VAL A 114 -2.65 5.48 2.94
N PHE A 115 -1.81 6.32 3.52
CA PHE A 115 -1.22 6.06 4.84
C PHE A 115 -2.25 6.10 5.97
N ARG A 116 -3.28 6.97 5.87
CA ARG A 116 -4.39 6.96 6.83
C ARG A 116 -5.16 5.64 6.78
N PHE A 117 -5.43 5.16 5.57
CA PHE A 117 -6.12 3.89 5.39
C PHE A 117 -5.30 2.72 5.93
N LEU A 118 -3.99 2.65 5.60
CA LEU A 118 -3.11 1.56 6.05
C LEU A 118 -3.02 1.50 7.58
N GLU A 119 -2.85 2.65 8.24
CA GLU A 119 -2.82 2.70 9.71
C GLU A 119 -4.16 2.26 10.33
N GLN A 120 -5.29 2.68 9.75
CA GLN A 120 -6.60 2.22 10.20
C GLN A 120 -6.80 0.73 9.94
N PHE A 121 -6.27 0.20 8.84
CA PHE A 121 -6.32 -1.22 8.53
C PHE A 121 -5.52 -2.04 9.55
N ASP A 122 -4.30 -1.63 9.90
CA ASP A 122 -3.49 -2.29 10.93
C ASP A 122 -4.21 -2.31 12.30
N ASN A 123 -4.80 -1.18 12.68
CA ASN A 123 -5.59 -1.09 13.91
C ASN A 123 -6.84 -1.99 13.86
N PHE A 124 -7.52 -2.05 12.72
CA PHE A 124 -8.68 -2.89 12.50
C PHE A 124 -8.32 -4.38 12.56
N VAL A 125 -7.22 -4.79 11.92
CA VAL A 125 -6.69 -6.17 11.98
C VAL A 125 -6.42 -6.60 13.41
N ALA A 126 -5.74 -5.74 14.17
CA ALA A 126 -5.42 -6.02 15.57
C ALA A 126 -6.67 -6.11 16.44
N LYS A 127 -7.63 -5.19 16.28
CA LYS A 127 -8.88 -5.13 17.05
C LYS A 127 -9.81 -6.31 16.76
N GLU A 128 -9.98 -6.66 15.48
CA GLU A 128 -10.85 -7.76 15.04
C GLU A 128 -10.18 -9.14 15.17
N HIS A 129 -8.94 -9.18 15.67
CA HIS A 129 -8.14 -10.41 15.81
C HIS A 129 -8.11 -11.25 14.53
N ILE A 130 -7.87 -10.58 13.39
CA ILE A 130 -7.81 -11.23 12.08
C ILE A 130 -6.58 -12.12 12.02
N SER A 131 -6.75 -13.37 11.65
CA SER A 131 -5.66 -14.34 11.58
C SER A 131 -4.77 -14.15 10.36
N ALA A 132 -3.55 -14.70 10.42
CA ALA A 132 -2.63 -14.71 9.28
C ALA A 132 -3.23 -15.44 8.07
N ASP A 133 -3.99 -16.51 8.28
CA ASP A 133 -4.66 -17.25 7.20
C ASP A 133 -5.69 -16.38 6.46
N GLU A 134 -6.44 -15.54 7.19
CA GLU A 134 -7.39 -14.59 6.59
C GLU A 134 -6.68 -13.48 5.81
N LEU A 135 -5.43 -13.17 6.13
CA LEU A 135 -4.60 -12.15 5.50
C LEU A 135 -3.66 -12.69 4.41
N ALA A 136 -3.63 -13.99 4.14
CA ALA A 136 -2.65 -14.61 3.25
C ALA A 136 -2.58 -13.94 1.86
N LEU A 137 -3.72 -13.64 1.22
CA LEU A 137 -3.75 -12.93 -0.05
C LEU A 137 -3.32 -11.46 0.07
N TYR A 138 -3.63 -10.79 1.18
CA TYR A 138 -3.15 -9.45 1.46
C TYR A 138 -1.62 -9.44 1.59
N GLU A 139 -1.06 -10.36 2.36
CA GLU A 139 0.39 -10.51 2.53
C GLU A 139 1.09 -10.77 1.20
N GLU A 140 0.54 -11.63 0.34
CA GLU A 140 1.06 -11.87 -1.01
C GLU A 140 1.17 -10.56 -1.82
N ARG A 141 0.15 -9.69 -1.76
CA ARG A 141 0.16 -8.39 -2.45
C ARG A 141 1.20 -7.42 -1.88
N VAL A 142 1.31 -7.36 -0.55
CA VAL A 142 2.35 -6.56 0.12
C VAL A 142 3.75 -7.03 -0.26
N LEU A 143 3.99 -8.35 -0.26
CA LEU A 143 5.28 -8.93 -0.61
C LEU A 143 5.66 -8.71 -2.08
N ALA A 144 4.69 -8.59 -2.98
CA ALA A 144 4.98 -8.24 -4.37
C ALA A 144 5.72 -6.89 -4.50
N LEU A 145 5.41 -5.93 -3.62
CA LEU A 145 6.07 -4.61 -3.57
C LEU A 145 7.50 -4.65 -2.99
N GLN A 146 7.88 -5.74 -2.35
CA GLN A 146 9.25 -5.97 -1.87
C GLN A 146 10.25 -6.09 -3.03
N THR A 147 9.80 -6.61 -4.16
CA THR A 147 10.65 -6.97 -5.29
C THR A 147 11.52 -5.82 -5.81
N PRO A 148 11.02 -4.60 -6.09
CA PRO A 148 11.85 -3.50 -6.55
C PRO A 148 12.95 -3.11 -5.56
N ILE A 149 12.64 -3.11 -4.27
CA ILE A 149 13.59 -2.75 -3.20
C ILE A 149 14.69 -3.81 -3.09
N LEU A 150 14.33 -5.09 -3.03
CA LEU A 150 15.30 -6.18 -2.93
C LEU A 150 16.18 -6.29 -4.18
N ARG A 151 15.63 -6.07 -5.39
CA ARG A 151 16.43 -6.02 -6.62
C ARG A 151 17.47 -4.91 -6.57
N ALA A 152 17.08 -3.71 -6.11
CA ALA A 152 18.01 -2.59 -5.96
C ALA A 152 19.10 -2.90 -4.93
N ILE A 153 18.76 -3.50 -3.78
CA ILE A 153 19.74 -3.93 -2.77
C ILE A 153 20.70 -4.97 -3.35
N GLN A 154 20.19 -5.99 -4.03
CA GLN A 154 21.02 -7.04 -4.62
C GLN A 154 21.97 -6.49 -5.69
N LYS A 155 21.47 -5.61 -6.56
CA LYS A 155 22.28 -4.90 -7.56
C LYS A 155 23.35 -4.06 -6.92
N GLY A 156 23.02 -3.31 -5.84
CA GLY A 156 23.98 -2.47 -5.13
C GLY A 156 25.07 -3.26 -4.41
N ARG A 157 24.77 -4.47 -3.96
CA ARG A 157 25.77 -5.40 -3.42
C ARG A 157 26.68 -5.94 -4.54
N HIS A 158 26.13 -6.21 -5.71
CA HIS A 158 26.88 -6.71 -6.86
C HIS A 158 27.78 -5.64 -7.47
N ASP A 159 27.29 -4.41 -7.62
CA ASP A 159 28.05 -3.27 -8.15
C ASP A 159 28.85 -2.50 -7.09
N GLN A 160 28.89 -3.03 -5.88
CA GLN A 160 29.67 -2.53 -4.73
C GLN A 160 29.27 -1.12 -4.25
N THR A 161 28.06 -0.65 -4.58
CA THR A 161 27.54 0.64 -4.11
C THR A 161 26.78 0.51 -2.79
N ILE A 162 26.35 -0.70 -2.40
CA ILE A 162 25.74 -1.03 -1.10
C ILE A 162 26.63 -2.03 -0.37
N ARG A 163 26.84 -1.79 0.94
CA ARG A 163 27.64 -2.67 1.80
C ARG A 163 27.05 -4.08 1.86
N VAL A 164 27.94 -5.09 1.85
CA VAL A 164 27.57 -6.51 1.76
C VAL A 164 27.32 -7.17 3.12
N ASP A 165 27.72 -6.50 4.23
CA ASP A 165 27.61 -7.00 5.60
C ASP A 165 26.20 -6.82 6.20
N LEU A 166 25.26 -6.17 5.47
CA LEU A 166 23.89 -5.98 5.88
C LEU A 166 23.00 -7.06 5.25
N ASP A 167 22.18 -7.69 6.08
CA ASP A 167 21.17 -8.64 5.60
C ASP A 167 20.08 -7.93 4.79
N PRO A 168 19.76 -8.39 3.56
CA PRO A 168 18.79 -7.72 2.69
C PRO A 168 17.37 -7.67 3.26
N ASP A 169 16.93 -8.71 3.99
CA ASP A 169 15.58 -8.76 4.56
C ASP A 169 15.50 -7.81 5.77
N VAL A 170 16.52 -7.81 6.62
CA VAL A 170 16.62 -6.84 7.73
C VAL A 170 16.61 -5.42 7.21
N LEU A 171 17.35 -5.15 6.12
CA LEU A 171 17.30 -3.83 5.46
C LEU A 171 15.89 -3.51 4.98
N TYR A 172 15.29 -4.37 4.18
CA TYR A 172 13.97 -4.15 3.62
C TYR A 172 12.94 -3.80 4.69
N PHE A 173 12.74 -4.67 5.69
CA PHE A 173 11.76 -4.45 6.73
C PHE A 173 12.06 -3.19 7.57
N THR A 174 13.34 -2.95 7.90
CA THR A 174 13.72 -1.77 8.66
C THR A 174 13.43 -0.48 7.91
N LEU A 175 13.82 -0.39 6.62
CA LEU A 175 13.63 0.80 5.79
C LEU A 175 12.15 1.11 5.56
N THR A 176 11.38 0.10 5.20
CA THR A 176 9.94 0.26 4.90
C THR A 176 9.15 0.59 6.15
N HIS A 177 9.36 -0.12 7.27
CA HIS A 177 8.67 0.16 8.53
C HIS A 177 9.03 1.55 9.07
N GLN A 178 10.29 1.95 8.98
CA GLN A 178 10.72 3.29 9.44
C GLN A 178 10.06 4.41 8.64
N LEU A 179 10.04 4.31 7.29
CA LEU A 179 9.42 5.30 6.43
C LEU A 179 7.90 5.31 6.59
N MET A 180 7.25 4.14 6.60
CA MET A 180 5.80 4.05 6.79
C MET A 180 5.39 4.63 8.15
N SER A 181 6.08 4.27 9.24
CA SER A 181 5.76 4.78 10.58
C SER A 181 5.95 6.30 10.68
N LEU A 182 7.03 6.84 10.11
CA LEU A 182 7.24 8.28 10.06
C LEU A 182 6.12 8.98 9.31
N ILE A 183 5.81 8.51 8.10
CA ILE A 183 4.82 9.14 7.22
C ILE A 183 3.42 9.03 7.82
N SER A 184 3.02 7.85 8.35
CA SER A 184 1.75 7.68 9.04
C SER A 184 1.60 8.69 10.19
N LYS A 185 2.63 8.86 11.01
CA LYS A 185 2.64 9.86 12.08
C LYS A 185 2.47 11.28 11.55
N LEU A 186 3.18 11.64 10.48
CA LEU A 186 3.09 12.97 9.88
C LEU A 186 1.70 13.24 9.28
N VAL A 187 1.11 12.23 8.62
CA VAL A 187 -0.21 12.32 7.99
C VAL A 187 -1.34 12.38 9.02
N LEU A 188 -1.28 11.54 10.06
CA LEU A 188 -2.32 11.48 11.09
C LEU A 188 -2.30 12.69 12.01
N ARG A 189 -1.12 13.05 12.44
CA ARG A 189 -0.94 14.12 13.42
C ARG A 189 -0.97 15.51 12.77
N GLY A 190 -0.44 15.60 11.54
CA GLY A 190 -0.42 16.84 10.76
C GLY A 190 0.14 18.01 11.56
N SER A 191 -0.65 19.08 11.64
CA SER A 191 -0.32 20.31 12.36
C SER A 191 -1.07 20.46 13.68
N ILE A 192 -1.48 19.37 14.33
CA ILE A 192 -2.25 19.39 15.57
C ILE A 192 -1.47 20.10 16.71
N LEU A 193 -0.19 19.79 16.83
CA LEU A 193 0.66 20.43 17.82
C LEU A 193 1.52 21.52 17.17
N SER A 194 1.65 22.67 17.86
CA SER A 194 2.50 23.77 17.40
C SER A 194 3.97 23.36 17.22
N SER A 195 4.45 22.34 17.96
CA SER A 195 5.77 21.76 17.80
C SER A 195 5.95 21.07 16.46
N ASP A 196 4.90 20.51 15.86
CA ASP A 196 4.95 19.81 14.59
C ASP A 196 5.11 20.78 13.42
N LEU A 197 4.78 22.06 13.62
CA LEU A 197 4.96 23.13 12.63
C LEU A 197 6.40 23.64 12.53
N LYS A 198 7.29 23.28 13.45
CA LYS A 198 8.68 23.75 13.47
C LYS A 198 9.53 23.20 12.32
N VAL A 199 9.22 22.01 11.84
CA VAL A 199 9.94 21.32 10.76
C VAL A 199 8.91 20.67 9.85
N SER A 200 9.00 20.91 8.55
CA SER A 200 8.10 20.29 7.57
C SER A 200 8.23 18.77 7.55
N GLY A 201 7.14 18.07 7.27
CA GLY A 201 7.16 16.60 7.12
C GLY A 201 8.10 16.15 6.00
N GLU A 202 8.16 16.91 4.91
CA GLU A 202 9.08 16.65 3.79
C GLU A 202 10.55 16.69 4.22
N ALA A 203 10.94 17.71 5.01
CA ALA A 203 12.32 17.81 5.51
C ALA A 203 12.68 16.62 6.43
N GLN A 204 11.71 16.12 7.22
CA GLN A 204 11.90 14.94 8.06
C GLN A 204 12.08 13.67 7.22
N ILE A 205 11.26 13.49 6.17
CA ILE A 205 11.36 12.36 5.25
C ILE A 205 12.70 12.41 4.49
N ASP A 206 13.09 13.58 3.97
CA ASP A 206 14.36 13.77 3.27
C ASP A 206 15.56 13.44 4.16
N LEU A 207 15.52 13.87 5.41
CA LEU A 207 16.59 13.55 6.38
C LEU A 207 16.70 12.04 6.59
N VAL A 208 15.58 11.34 6.84
CA VAL A 208 15.57 9.88 7.03
C VAL A 208 16.08 9.17 5.79
N LEU A 209 15.61 9.56 4.59
CA LEU A 209 16.09 8.98 3.33
C LEU A 209 17.60 9.16 3.16
N ASN A 210 18.13 10.35 3.45
CA ASN A 210 19.58 10.62 3.35
C ASN A 210 20.37 9.80 4.38
N MET A 211 19.90 9.71 5.64
CA MET A 211 20.51 8.88 6.68
C MET A 211 20.57 7.41 6.26
N ILE A 212 19.49 6.89 5.68
CA ILE A 212 19.42 5.53 5.15
C ILE A 212 20.48 5.32 4.06
N ILE A 213 20.45 6.16 3.02
CA ILE A 213 21.35 6.03 1.86
C ILE A 213 22.82 6.16 2.27
N ASP A 214 23.14 7.08 3.18
CA ASP A 214 24.51 7.25 3.66
C ASP A 214 24.99 6.09 4.54
N TYR A 215 24.09 5.51 5.35
CA TYR A 215 24.41 4.36 6.19
C TYR A 215 24.71 3.09 5.38
N ILE A 216 23.92 2.83 4.34
CA ILE A 216 24.03 1.59 3.54
C ILE A 216 25.06 1.67 2.42
N ARG A 217 25.54 2.88 2.10
CA ARG A 217 26.56 3.08 1.07
C ARG A 217 27.84 2.32 1.42
N SER A 218 28.42 1.66 0.43
CA SER A 218 29.78 1.09 0.54
C SER A 218 30.79 2.23 0.72
N LYS A 219 31.78 1.99 1.58
CA LYS A 219 32.85 2.96 1.85
C LYS A 219 33.94 2.89 0.79
#